data_13a00ff5b50c15824b134c387bad2d64
#
_entry.id   13a00ff5b50c15824b134c387bad2d64
#
_cell.length_a   1.000
_cell.length_b   1.000
_cell.length_c   1.000
_cell.angle_alpha   90.00
_cell.angle_beta   90.00
_cell.angle_gamma   90.00
#
_symmetry.space_group_name_H-M   'P 1'
#
loop_
_entity.id
_entity.type
_entity.pdbx_description
1 polymer ?
#
loop_
_entity_poly.entity_id
_entity_poly.type
_entity_poly.pdbx_seq_one_letter_code
_entity_poly.pdbx_strand_id
1 'polypeptide(L)'
;KGKEFYLDANIIFRLAGFNKTERKDAVTAFLSKCRECGVKINYSNFTSVEIDTTLKHHTDRIKYLLGGSAPISVDAMQRLSSKYANLDFYAQYVEWTKQPRNKIGDYAGFLSDLKRQISKCTAGMKFQAFETFDQLKTKEIFDEYSQDLTAFKAKRNKGTYEGSIKVDVENYLLMHKLTENSRSTNFFDEKYFFITA
;
A
#
# COMPACT_ATOMS: atom_id res chain seq x y z
N LYS A 1 22.21 14.03 -10.98
CA LYS A 1 21.80 12.62 -10.74
C LYS A 1 20.28 12.56 -10.79
N GLY A 2 19.71 11.57 -11.52
CA GLY A 2 18.24 11.41 -11.59
C GLY A 2 17.65 11.08 -10.22
N LYS A 3 16.49 11.66 -9.89
CA LYS A 3 15.76 11.35 -8.66
C LYS A 3 15.10 9.97 -8.75
N GLU A 4 14.96 9.32 -7.60
CA GLU A 4 14.32 8.00 -7.48
C GLU A 4 13.26 8.07 -6.37
N PHE A 5 12.02 7.74 -6.74
CA PHE A 5 10.88 7.72 -5.83
C PHE A 5 10.52 6.29 -5.49
N TYR A 6 10.36 6.01 -4.21
CA TYR A 6 9.85 4.75 -3.68
C TYR A 6 8.41 4.96 -3.23
N LEU A 7 7.49 4.19 -3.79
CA LEU A 7 6.06 4.34 -3.52
C LEU A 7 5.63 3.49 -2.33
N ASP A 8 4.83 4.08 -1.47
CA ASP A 8 4.07 3.41 -0.43
C ASP A 8 2.91 2.59 -1.02
N ALA A 9 2.46 1.56 -0.30
CA ALA A 9 1.32 0.72 -0.68
C ALA A 9 0.05 1.54 -0.94
N ASN A 10 -0.20 2.58 -0.14
CA ASN A 10 -1.35 3.46 -0.30
C ASN A 10 -1.36 4.20 -1.65
N ILE A 11 -0.19 4.62 -2.14
CA ILE A 11 -0.08 5.24 -3.47
C ILE A 11 -0.40 4.21 -4.57
N ILE A 12 0.10 2.99 -4.43
CA ILE A 12 -0.16 1.90 -5.38
C ILE A 12 -1.64 1.50 -5.37
N PHE A 13 -2.30 1.43 -4.22
CA PHE A 13 -3.73 1.19 -4.11
C PHE A 13 -4.57 2.29 -4.79
N ARG A 14 -4.18 3.56 -4.64
CA ARG A 14 -4.82 4.68 -5.35
C ARG A 14 -4.66 4.54 -6.86
N LEU A 15 -3.45 4.24 -7.31
CA LEU A 15 -3.16 4.03 -8.74
C LEU A 15 -3.97 2.86 -9.31
N ALA A 16 -4.15 1.78 -8.55
CA ALA A 16 -5.00 0.65 -8.92
C ALA A 16 -6.51 0.98 -8.92
N GLY A 17 -6.91 2.15 -8.39
CA GLY A 17 -8.31 2.58 -8.33
C GLY A 17 -9.09 2.03 -7.15
N PHE A 18 -8.41 1.55 -6.09
CA PHE A 18 -9.09 1.04 -4.88
C PHE A 18 -9.55 2.17 -3.94
N ASN A 19 -9.36 3.43 -4.33
CA ASN A 19 -9.57 4.62 -3.50
C ASN A 19 -10.17 5.76 -4.31
N LYS A 20 -11.37 5.60 -4.87
CA LYS A 20 -12.08 6.58 -5.71
C LYS A 20 -11.31 7.04 -6.97
N THR A 21 -12.04 7.35 -8.02
CA THR A 21 -11.50 7.71 -9.33
C THR A 21 -10.63 8.97 -9.28
N GLU A 22 -11.08 10.01 -8.55
CA GLU A 22 -10.34 11.28 -8.46
C GLU A 22 -8.94 11.09 -7.87
N ARG A 23 -8.79 10.19 -6.90
CA ARG A 23 -7.47 9.90 -6.31
C ARG A 23 -6.58 9.11 -7.25
N LYS A 24 -7.16 8.21 -8.04
CA LYS A 24 -6.44 7.50 -9.10
C LYS A 24 -5.92 8.47 -10.14
N ASP A 25 -6.76 9.38 -10.61
CA ASP A 25 -6.40 10.35 -11.65
C ASP A 25 -5.29 11.30 -11.16
N ALA A 26 -5.39 11.77 -9.93
CA ALA A 26 -4.36 12.61 -9.31
C ALA A 26 -3.01 11.89 -9.23
N VAL A 27 -2.98 10.63 -8.76
CA VAL A 27 -1.73 9.83 -8.69
C VAL A 27 -1.21 9.53 -10.08
N THR A 28 -2.07 9.20 -11.03
CA THR A 28 -1.68 8.94 -12.43
C THR A 28 -1.02 10.16 -13.05
N ALA A 29 -1.62 11.35 -12.90
CA ALA A 29 -1.07 12.62 -13.39
C ALA A 29 0.28 12.94 -12.74
N PHE A 30 0.38 12.77 -11.42
CA PHE A 30 1.64 12.96 -10.68
C PHE A 30 2.75 12.04 -11.20
N LEU A 31 2.49 10.73 -11.32
CA LEU A 31 3.50 9.78 -11.79
C LEU A 31 3.88 9.99 -13.27
N SER A 32 2.93 10.43 -14.10
CA SER A 32 3.22 10.82 -15.48
C SER A 32 4.21 11.98 -15.51
N LYS A 33 3.93 13.02 -14.71
CA LYS A 33 4.82 14.18 -14.62
C LYS A 33 6.20 13.83 -14.08
N CYS A 34 6.28 12.95 -13.08
CA CYS A 34 7.56 12.44 -12.58
C CYS A 34 8.38 11.77 -13.70
N ARG A 35 7.75 10.92 -14.52
CA ARG A 35 8.42 10.24 -15.65
C ARG A 35 8.90 11.23 -16.69
N GLU A 36 8.08 12.22 -17.06
CA GLU A 36 8.47 13.30 -17.98
C GLU A 36 9.71 14.07 -17.48
N CYS A 37 9.83 14.23 -16.15
CA CYS A 37 10.99 14.85 -15.51
C CYS A 37 12.18 13.89 -15.32
N GLY A 38 12.12 12.66 -15.84
CA GLY A 38 13.19 11.67 -15.73
C GLY A 38 13.33 11.05 -14.32
N VAL A 39 12.30 11.17 -13.46
CA VAL A 39 12.28 10.54 -12.15
C VAL A 39 12.02 9.04 -12.31
N LYS A 40 12.84 8.21 -11.69
CA LYS A 40 12.62 6.77 -11.63
C LYS A 40 11.60 6.44 -10.55
N ILE A 41 10.63 5.61 -10.89
CA ILE A 41 9.58 5.16 -9.96
C ILE A 41 9.88 3.71 -9.56
N ASN A 42 10.01 3.51 -8.25
CA ASN A 42 10.34 2.21 -7.65
C ASN A 42 9.33 1.84 -6.57
N TYR A 43 9.31 0.58 -6.18
CA TYR A 43 8.71 0.10 -4.95
C TYR A 43 9.55 -1.04 -4.36
N SER A 44 9.52 -1.19 -3.03
CA SER A 44 10.33 -2.16 -2.30
C SER A 44 9.58 -3.47 -2.07
N ASN A 45 10.33 -4.52 -1.66
CA ASN A 45 9.75 -5.75 -1.15
C ASN A 45 8.90 -5.50 0.12
N PHE A 46 9.22 -4.52 0.96
CA PHE A 46 8.42 -4.15 2.13
C PHE A 46 7.04 -3.64 1.70
N THR A 47 7.00 -2.73 0.73
CA THR A 47 5.75 -2.27 0.11
C THR A 47 4.97 -3.43 -0.52
N SER A 48 5.64 -4.38 -1.20
CA SER A 48 5.00 -5.55 -1.80
C SER A 48 4.36 -6.46 -0.76
N VAL A 49 5.04 -6.71 0.36
CA VAL A 49 4.51 -7.50 1.49
C VAL A 49 3.29 -6.82 2.11
N GLU A 50 3.34 -5.50 2.30
CA GLU A 50 2.20 -4.72 2.80
C GLU A 50 0.98 -4.84 1.87
N ILE A 51 1.19 -4.71 0.56
CA ILE A 51 0.13 -4.88 -0.45
C ILE A 51 -0.51 -6.26 -0.31
N ASP A 52 0.28 -7.32 -0.34
CA ASP A 52 -0.22 -8.70 -0.26
C ASP A 52 -0.97 -8.96 1.04
N THR A 53 -0.44 -8.49 2.17
CA THR A 53 -1.06 -8.64 3.48
C THR A 53 -2.40 -7.89 3.56
N THR A 54 -2.44 -6.66 3.04
CA THR A 54 -3.66 -5.82 3.01
C THR A 54 -4.74 -6.44 2.13
N LEU A 55 -4.39 -6.89 0.92
CA LEU A 55 -5.34 -7.54 0.01
C LEU A 55 -5.93 -8.81 0.63
N LYS A 56 -5.08 -9.64 1.24
CA LYS A 56 -5.52 -10.85 1.93
C LYS A 56 -6.44 -10.53 3.11
N HIS A 57 -6.03 -9.60 3.98
CA HIS A 57 -6.83 -9.18 5.13
C HIS A 57 -8.24 -8.73 4.73
N HIS A 58 -8.37 -7.87 3.73
CA HIS A 58 -9.67 -7.40 3.26
C HIS A 58 -10.49 -8.50 2.60
N THR A 59 -9.86 -9.40 1.85
CA THR A 59 -10.55 -10.56 1.27
C THR A 59 -11.07 -11.51 2.35
N ASP A 60 -10.28 -11.80 3.37
CA ASP A 60 -10.68 -12.63 4.51
C ASP A 60 -11.81 -11.97 5.31
N ARG A 61 -11.78 -10.64 5.46
CA ARG A 61 -12.84 -9.87 6.10
C ARG A 61 -14.15 -9.92 5.32
N ILE A 62 -14.10 -9.82 3.99
CA ILE A 62 -15.26 -9.99 3.11
C ILE A 62 -15.84 -11.40 3.27
N LYS A 63 -14.97 -12.42 3.24
CA LYS A 63 -15.36 -13.81 3.47
C LYS A 63 -16.07 -13.99 4.81
N TYR A 64 -15.54 -13.40 5.88
CA TYR A 64 -16.13 -13.45 7.21
C TYR A 64 -17.51 -12.78 7.25
N LEU A 65 -17.64 -11.60 6.63
CA LEU A 65 -18.91 -10.85 6.61
C LEU A 65 -20.02 -11.54 5.81
N LEU A 66 -19.67 -12.25 4.74
CA LEU A 66 -20.65 -12.94 3.88
C LEU A 66 -20.92 -14.39 4.28
N GLY A 67 -19.99 -15.04 4.96
CA GLY A 67 -20.08 -16.47 5.31
C GLY A 67 -19.93 -16.78 6.79
N GLY A 68 -19.86 -15.78 7.66
CA GLY A 68 -19.72 -15.98 9.10
C GLY A 68 -21.00 -16.36 9.83
N SER A 69 -20.99 -16.37 11.15
CA SER A 69 -22.14 -16.74 12.00
C SER A 69 -23.35 -15.79 11.89
N ALA A 70 -23.12 -14.55 11.46
CA ALA A 70 -24.15 -13.54 11.20
C ALA A 70 -23.89 -12.89 9.82
N PRO A 71 -24.17 -13.62 8.72
CA PRO A 71 -23.82 -13.15 7.39
C PRO A 71 -24.67 -11.95 6.98
N ILE A 72 -24.03 -10.97 6.34
CA ILE A 72 -24.71 -9.85 5.69
C ILE A 72 -24.91 -10.14 4.21
N SER A 73 -25.91 -9.50 3.59
CA SER A 73 -26.09 -9.60 2.14
C SER A 73 -25.07 -8.76 1.38
N VAL A 74 -24.88 -9.07 0.09
CA VAL A 74 -24.04 -8.25 -0.81
C VAL A 74 -24.59 -6.82 -0.90
N ASP A 75 -25.91 -6.62 -0.86
CA ASP A 75 -26.55 -5.30 -0.86
C ASP A 75 -26.25 -4.54 0.44
N ALA A 76 -26.25 -5.20 1.59
CA ALA A 76 -25.84 -4.58 2.86
C ALA A 76 -24.36 -4.18 2.83
N MET A 77 -23.49 -5.00 2.25
CA MET A 77 -22.07 -4.70 2.05
C MET A 77 -21.90 -3.48 1.14
N GLN A 78 -22.68 -3.34 0.08
CA GLN A 78 -22.65 -2.16 -0.79
C GLN A 78 -23.01 -0.88 -0.04
N ARG A 79 -24.01 -0.91 0.84
CA ARG A 79 -24.39 0.24 1.68
C ARG A 79 -23.30 0.59 2.71
N LEU A 80 -22.61 -0.40 3.27
CA LEU A 80 -21.51 -0.18 4.18
C LEU A 80 -20.31 0.45 3.46
N SER A 81 -20.01 0.03 2.24
CA SER A 81 -18.87 0.54 1.45
C SER A 81 -19.01 2.04 1.18
N SER A 82 -20.22 2.53 0.91
CA SER A 82 -20.46 3.95 0.67
C SER A 82 -20.20 4.83 1.90
N LYS A 83 -20.27 4.27 3.10
CA LYS A 83 -20.20 4.99 4.37
C LYS A 83 -18.81 4.98 5.02
N TYR A 84 -17.98 3.97 4.76
CA TYR A 84 -16.74 3.72 5.53
C TYR A 84 -15.47 3.62 4.67
N ALA A 85 -15.49 4.11 3.45
CA ALA A 85 -14.43 3.85 2.48
C ALA A 85 -13.18 4.72 2.64
N ASN A 86 -12.15 4.18 3.28
CA ASN A 86 -10.78 4.63 3.01
C ASN A 86 -10.08 3.77 1.92
N LEU A 87 -10.33 2.45 1.89
CA LEU A 87 -10.01 1.53 0.81
C LEU A 87 -11.28 0.75 0.51
N ASP A 88 -11.90 0.97 -0.65
CA ASP A 88 -13.23 0.46 -0.96
C ASP A 88 -13.19 -0.97 -1.52
N PHE A 89 -12.57 -1.89 -0.79
CA PHE A 89 -12.55 -3.31 -1.18
C PHE A 89 -13.95 -3.95 -1.20
N TYR A 90 -14.88 -3.43 -0.40
CA TYR A 90 -16.26 -3.94 -0.41
C TYR A 90 -16.97 -3.57 -1.71
N ALA A 91 -16.85 -2.31 -2.15
CA ALA A 91 -17.39 -1.91 -3.44
C ALA A 91 -16.70 -2.65 -4.59
N GLN A 92 -15.39 -2.83 -4.53
CA GLN A 92 -14.65 -3.61 -5.53
C GLN A 92 -15.17 -5.05 -5.61
N TYR A 93 -15.46 -5.69 -4.47
CA TYR A 93 -16.04 -7.04 -4.46
C TYR A 93 -17.45 -7.06 -5.05
N VAL A 94 -18.31 -6.11 -4.67
CA VAL A 94 -19.65 -5.99 -5.20
C VAL A 94 -19.64 -5.82 -6.72
N GLU A 95 -18.81 -4.90 -7.24
CA GLU A 95 -18.67 -4.70 -8.69
C GLU A 95 -18.07 -5.94 -9.38
N TRP A 96 -17.13 -6.63 -8.74
CA TRP A 96 -16.55 -7.85 -9.25
C TRP A 96 -17.60 -8.95 -9.41
N THR A 97 -18.53 -9.12 -8.44
CA THR A 97 -19.60 -10.15 -8.50
C THR A 97 -20.66 -9.87 -9.55
N LYS A 98 -20.78 -8.66 -10.08
CA LYS A 98 -21.71 -8.32 -11.17
C LYS A 98 -21.23 -8.84 -12.54
N GLN A 99 -19.98 -9.24 -12.66
CA GLN A 99 -19.46 -9.77 -13.91
C GLN A 99 -19.91 -11.23 -14.11
N PRO A 100 -20.42 -11.62 -15.31
CA PRO A 100 -21.03 -12.93 -15.52
C PRO A 100 -20.15 -14.15 -15.20
N ARG A 101 -18.84 -13.97 -15.31
CA ARG A 101 -17.86 -15.04 -15.04
C ARG A 101 -17.54 -15.24 -13.56
N ASN A 102 -17.89 -14.28 -12.71
CA ASN A 102 -17.52 -14.27 -11.32
C ASN A 102 -18.66 -14.79 -10.44
N LYS A 103 -18.32 -15.54 -9.40
CA LYS A 103 -19.32 -16.12 -8.50
C LYS A 103 -19.17 -15.53 -7.10
N ILE A 104 -20.31 -15.22 -6.47
CA ILE A 104 -20.33 -14.89 -5.04
C ILE A 104 -19.72 -16.07 -4.27
N GLY A 105 -18.78 -15.79 -3.36
CA GLY A 105 -18.06 -16.82 -2.59
C GLY A 105 -16.73 -17.25 -3.20
N ASP A 106 -16.42 -16.90 -4.44
CA ASP A 106 -15.08 -17.13 -5.02
C ASP A 106 -14.09 -16.02 -4.59
N TYR A 107 -13.71 -16.09 -3.32
CA TYR A 107 -12.76 -15.13 -2.73
C TYR A 107 -11.34 -15.27 -3.28
N ALA A 108 -10.95 -16.47 -3.72
CA ALA A 108 -9.65 -16.70 -4.33
C ALA A 108 -9.56 -16.04 -5.71
N GLY A 109 -10.62 -16.17 -6.51
CA GLY A 109 -10.73 -15.47 -7.80
C GLY A 109 -10.70 -13.95 -7.63
N PHE A 110 -11.43 -13.43 -6.65
CA PHE A 110 -11.41 -12.01 -6.33
C PHE A 110 -10.00 -11.52 -5.95
N LEU A 111 -9.33 -12.21 -5.01
CA LEU A 111 -7.96 -11.87 -4.60
C LEU A 111 -6.99 -11.91 -5.78
N SER A 112 -7.11 -12.91 -6.64
CA SER A 112 -6.29 -13.03 -7.85
C SER A 112 -6.49 -11.84 -8.80
N ASP A 113 -7.73 -11.37 -8.97
CA ASP A 113 -8.04 -10.22 -9.81
C ASP A 113 -7.49 -8.91 -9.22
N LEU A 114 -7.57 -8.73 -7.89
CA LEU A 114 -6.95 -7.59 -7.21
C LEU A 114 -5.43 -7.57 -7.43
N LYS A 115 -4.75 -8.71 -7.24
CA LYS A 115 -3.30 -8.85 -7.48
C LYS A 115 -2.94 -8.54 -8.94
N ARG A 116 -3.76 -8.99 -9.89
CA ARG A 116 -3.57 -8.67 -11.31
C ARG A 116 -3.72 -7.18 -11.60
N GLN A 117 -4.64 -6.47 -10.95
CA GLN A 117 -4.77 -5.02 -11.07
C GLN A 117 -3.51 -4.31 -10.54
N ILE A 118 -2.99 -4.72 -9.38
CA ILE A 118 -1.72 -4.20 -8.84
C ILE A 118 -0.57 -4.44 -9.82
N SER A 119 -0.40 -5.66 -10.31
CA SER A 119 0.64 -6.01 -11.29
C SER A 119 0.59 -5.12 -12.53
N LYS A 120 -0.60 -4.84 -13.06
CA LYS A 120 -0.77 -3.94 -14.20
C LYS A 120 -0.33 -2.51 -13.89
N CYS A 121 -0.66 -2.01 -12.71
CA CYS A 121 -0.31 -0.66 -12.28
C CYS A 121 1.19 -0.50 -12.03
N THR A 122 1.86 -1.55 -11.57
CA THR A 122 3.29 -1.55 -11.24
C THR A 122 4.20 -2.01 -12.40
N ALA A 123 3.64 -2.45 -13.53
CA ALA A 123 4.41 -2.99 -14.67
C ALA A 123 5.49 -2.03 -15.22
N GLY A 124 5.30 -0.72 -15.08
CA GLY A 124 6.29 0.29 -15.48
C GLY A 124 7.19 0.80 -14.35
N MET A 125 7.17 0.15 -13.19
CA MET A 125 7.97 0.51 -12.03
C MET A 125 9.08 -0.51 -11.83
N LYS A 126 10.17 -0.08 -11.21
CA LYS A 126 11.25 -0.99 -10.85
C LYS A 126 10.97 -1.56 -9.46
N PHE A 127 10.80 -2.88 -9.39
CA PHE A 127 10.83 -3.59 -8.12
C PHE A 127 12.27 -3.71 -7.61
N GLN A 128 12.47 -3.40 -6.33
CA GLN A 128 13.77 -3.56 -5.67
C GLN A 128 13.61 -4.37 -4.39
N ALA A 129 14.31 -5.50 -4.34
CA ALA A 129 14.43 -6.28 -3.13
C ALA A 129 15.59 -5.75 -2.27
N PHE A 130 15.32 -5.53 -1.02
CA PHE A 130 16.29 -5.14 0.00
C PHE A 130 16.35 -6.20 1.09
N GLU A 131 17.45 -6.21 1.81
CA GLU A 131 17.63 -7.04 3.00
C GLU A 131 16.54 -6.72 4.05
N THR A 132 16.20 -7.70 4.88
CA THR A 132 15.31 -7.50 6.01
C THR A 132 15.87 -6.47 7.00
N PHE A 133 15.06 -5.97 7.92
CA PHE A 133 15.54 -5.01 8.92
C PHE A 133 16.66 -5.57 9.79
N ASP A 134 16.67 -6.90 10.05
CA ASP A 134 17.73 -7.57 10.82
C ASP A 134 19.10 -7.46 10.15
N GLN A 135 19.11 -7.37 8.81
CA GLN A 135 20.33 -7.16 8.02
C GLN A 135 20.62 -5.67 7.78
N LEU A 136 19.58 -4.80 7.83
CA LEU A 136 19.71 -3.36 7.63
C LEU A 136 20.17 -2.64 8.89
N LYS A 137 19.61 -3.02 10.05
CA LYS A 137 19.84 -2.40 11.36
C LYS A 137 19.75 -3.42 12.48
N THR A 138 20.29 -3.05 13.62
CA THR A 138 20.15 -3.86 14.83
C THR A 138 18.70 -3.87 15.31
N LYS A 139 18.33 -4.93 16.03
CA LYS A 139 17.00 -5.05 16.63
C LYS A 139 16.69 -3.88 17.57
N GLU A 140 17.66 -3.39 18.30
CA GLU A 140 17.51 -2.26 19.24
C GLU A 140 17.04 -0.99 18.52
N ILE A 141 17.67 -0.64 17.39
CA ILE A 141 17.29 0.52 16.58
C ILE A 141 15.89 0.34 15.98
N PHE A 142 15.56 -0.89 15.56
CA PHE A 142 14.21 -1.19 15.07
C PHE A 142 13.15 -1.01 16.16
N ASP A 143 13.43 -1.51 17.37
CA ASP A 143 12.51 -1.43 18.51
C ASP A 143 12.31 0.05 18.95
N GLU A 144 13.38 0.86 18.97
CA GLU A 144 13.33 2.30 19.26
C GLU A 144 12.41 3.03 18.29
N TYR A 145 12.62 2.89 16.98
CA TYR A 145 11.77 3.53 15.97
C TYR A 145 10.33 3.02 16.01
N SER A 146 10.11 1.76 16.34
CA SER A 146 8.78 1.18 16.49
C SER A 146 8.02 1.81 17.66
N GLN A 147 8.71 2.03 18.79
CA GLN A 147 8.13 2.70 19.97
C GLN A 147 7.77 4.16 19.67
N ASP A 148 8.69 4.90 19.08
CA ASP A 148 8.50 6.31 18.73
C ASP A 148 7.32 6.48 17.73
N LEU A 149 7.26 5.65 16.71
CA LEU A 149 6.19 5.69 15.72
C LEU A 149 4.84 5.29 16.33
N THR A 150 4.82 4.31 17.22
CA THR A 150 3.63 3.90 17.97
C THR A 150 3.10 5.05 18.84
N ALA A 151 3.99 5.70 19.60
CA ALA A 151 3.63 6.85 20.41
C ALA A 151 3.12 8.03 19.58
N PHE A 152 3.74 8.30 18.43
CA PHE A 152 3.30 9.34 17.49
C PHE A 152 1.92 9.07 16.89
N LYS A 153 1.65 7.83 16.47
CA LYS A 153 0.34 7.43 15.93
C LYS A 153 -0.76 7.47 17.00
N ALA A 154 -0.45 7.03 18.24
CA ALA A 154 -1.39 7.07 19.37
C ALA A 154 -1.82 8.50 19.70
N LYS A 155 -0.89 9.47 19.73
CA LYS A 155 -1.20 10.89 19.93
C LYS A 155 -2.17 11.48 18.87
N ARG A 156 -2.26 10.87 17.72
CA ARG A 156 -3.14 11.29 16.60
C ARG A 156 -4.40 10.45 16.46
N ASN A 157 -4.73 9.63 17.46
CA ASN A 157 -5.86 8.67 17.42
C ASN A 157 -5.85 7.79 16.14
N LYS A 158 -4.68 7.50 15.59
CA LYS A 158 -4.53 6.57 14.48
C LYS A 158 -4.34 5.17 15.06
N GLY A 159 -5.12 4.21 14.56
CA GLY A 159 -4.99 2.81 14.97
C GLY A 159 -3.56 2.30 14.75
N THR A 160 -3.01 1.67 15.77
CA THR A 160 -1.68 1.06 15.74
C THR A 160 -1.84 -0.44 15.55
N TYR A 161 -1.74 -0.88 14.30
CA TYR A 161 -1.60 -2.30 14.00
C TYR A 161 -0.12 -2.63 13.88
N GLU A 162 0.36 -3.62 14.63
CA GLU A 162 1.78 -3.98 14.72
C GLU A 162 2.44 -4.20 13.35
N GLY A 163 1.75 -4.91 12.44
CA GLY A 163 2.21 -5.12 11.07
C GLY A 163 2.40 -3.83 10.27
N SER A 164 1.55 -2.81 10.48
CA SER A 164 1.70 -1.49 9.85
C SER A 164 2.89 -0.72 10.41
N ILE A 165 3.13 -0.80 11.72
CA ILE A 165 4.30 -0.17 12.35
C ILE A 165 5.58 -0.76 11.78
N LYS A 166 5.65 -2.11 11.69
CA LYS A 166 6.82 -2.81 11.16
C LYS A 166 7.15 -2.32 9.75
N VAL A 167 6.20 -2.28 8.84
CA VAL A 167 6.41 -1.86 7.44
C VAL A 167 6.83 -0.39 7.36
N ASP A 168 6.22 0.49 8.14
CA ASP A 168 6.61 1.90 8.19
C ASP A 168 8.07 2.07 8.63
N VAL A 169 8.50 1.31 9.67
CA VAL A 169 9.89 1.33 10.17
C VAL A 169 10.84 0.73 9.13
N GLU A 170 10.50 -0.38 8.49
CA GLU A 170 11.31 -0.99 7.43
C GLU A 170 11.52 -0.02 6.26
N ASN A 171 10.47 0.67 5.81
CA ASN A 171 10.57 1.68 4.77
C ASN A 171 11.41 2.89 5.22
N TYR A 172 11.27 3.34 6.47
CA TYR A 172 12.09 4.42 7.03
C TYR A 172 13.58 4.02 7.05
N LEU A 173 13.91 2.83 7.58
CA LEU A 173 15.28 2.32 7.61
C LEU A 173 15.87 2.14 6.21
N LEU A 174 15.05 1.69 5.25
CA LEU A 174 15.45 1.62 3.84
C LEU A 174 15.85 3.00 3.32
N MET A 175 15.03 4.02 3.52
CA MET A 175 15.33 5.38 3.07
C MET A 175 16.58 5.92 3.73
N HIS A 176 16.74 5.67 5.03
CA HIS A 176 17.96 6.07 5.75
C HIS A 176 19.21 5.41 5.15
N LYS A 177 19.19 4.09 4.88
CA LYS A 177 20.30 3.37 4.24
C LYS A 177 20.61 3.92 2.84
N LEU A 178 19.60 4.22 2.03
CA LEU A 178 19.79 4.76 0.68
C LEU A 178 20.39 6.17 0.70
N THR A 179 20.02 6.99 1.68
CA THR A 179 20.49 8.37 1.80
C THR A 179 21.84 8.49 2.50
N GLU A 180 22.23 7.56 3.36
CA GLU A 180 23.54 7.55 4.03
C GLU A 180 24.71 7.72 3.06
N ASN A 181 24.64 7.07 1.89
CA ASN A 181 25.68 7.13 0.86
C ASN A 181 25.54 8.32 -0.10
N SER A 182 24.49 9.12 0.03
CA SER A 182 24.17 10.24 -0.86
C SER A 182 23.97 11.56 -0.12
N ARG A 183 24.44 11.66 1.13
CA ARG A 183 24.22 12.83 1.98
C ARG A 183 24.56 14.13 1.25
N SER A 184 23.54 14.91 1.01
CA SER A 184 23.62 16.27 0.53
C SER A 184 23.13 17.21 1.64
N THR A 185 23.77 18.35 1.78
CA THR A 185 23.28 19.42 2.66
C THR A 185 22.10 20.18 2.06
N ASN A 186 21.75 19.88 0.81
CA ASN A 186 20.68 20.54 0.09
C ASN A 186 19.62 19.53 -0.35
N PHE A 187 18.35 19.80 0.01
CA PHE A 187 17.20 18.99 -0.38
C PHE A 187 17.11 18.75 -1.91
N PHE A 188 17.49 19.72 -2.73
CA PHE A 188 17.46 19.58 -4.18
C PHE A 188 18.47 18.57 -4.74
N ASP A 189 19.52 18.27 -3.97
CA ASP A 189 20.55 17.29 -4.33
C ASP A 189 20.23 15.87 -3.81
N GLU A 190 19.22 15.73 -2.94
CA GLU A 190 18.74 14.44 -2.49
C GLU A 190 18.27 13.60 -3.69
N LYS A 191 18.65 12.32 -3.68
CA LYS A 191 18.37 11.40 -4.77
C LYS A 191 17.12 10.54 -4.51
N TYR A 192 16.90 10.15 -3.27
CA TYR A 192 15.89 9.16 -2.89
C TYR A 192 14.77 9.80 -2.07
N PHE A 193 13.53 9.47 -2.41
CA PHE A 193 12.34 9.97 -1.71
C PHE A 193 11.34 8.85 -1.51
N PHE A 194 10.73 8.79 -0.33
CA PHE A 194 9.59 7.92 -0.08
C PHE A 194 8.29 8.72 -0.23
N ILE A 195 7.41 8.24 -1.10
CA ILE A 195 6.14 8.90 -1.41
C ILE A 195 5.02 8.13 -0.73
N THR A 196 4.43 8.76 0.26
CA THR A 196 3.27 8.28 1.00
C THR A 196 2.07 9.20 0.81
N ALA A 197 0.89 8.78 1.32
CA ALA A 197 -0.39 9.46 1.10
C ALA A 197 -1.13 9.82 2.40
#